data_b639db384cbbf08467f96891bb35028c
#
_entry.id   b639db384cbbf08467f96891bb35028c
#
_cell.length_a   1.000
_cell.length_b   1.000
_cell.length_c   1.000
_cell.angle_alpha   90.00
_cell.angle_beta   90.00
_cell.angle_gamma   90.00
#
_symmetry.space_group_name_H-M   'P 1'
#
loop_
_entity.id
_entity.type
_entity.pdbx_description
1 polymer ?
#
loop_
_entity_poly.entity_id
_entity_poly.type
_entity_poly.pdbx_seq_one_letter_code
_entity_poly.pdbx_strand_id
1 'polypeptide(L)'
;KTIDPTSLNRQGNDRGTQYRTGIYYVDKEDLPVIKQAIQLLSAQYKTPIVLEVKPLTNFYPAETYHQDYLDKNPGGYCHINPALFEMARKANAPKAKVYQKADDATLRKKLSAEQYAVTQKNATEPAFHNEYWNEHRPGIYVDITTGEPLFVSTDKFDSGCGWPSFSQPIQKDLIAEKKDTSHGMIRTEVRSKTGDAHLGHVFTDGPKEKGGLRSEEHTSEL
;
A
#
# COMPACT_ATOMS: atom_id res chain seq x y z
N LYS A 1 25.86 -0.81 1.37
CA LYS A 1 26.67 -0.56 2.58
C LYS A 1 26.70 -1.77 3.53
N THR A 2 25.84 -2.75 3.34
CA THR A 2 25.80 -3.99 4.14
C THR A 2 26.74 -5.06 3.62
N ILE A 3 27.22 -4.92 2.38
CA ILE A 3 28.16 -5.83 1.72
C ILE A 3 29.31 -5.04 1.10
N ASP A 4 30.41 -5.72 0.85
CA ASP A 4 31.49 -5.26 -0.04
C ASP A 4 31.22 -5.79 -1.47
N PRO A 5 30.79 -4.95 -2.42
CA PRO A 5 30.43 -5.40 -3.77
C PRO A 5 31.65 -5.78 -4.62
N THR A 6 32.86 -5.51 -4.15
CA THR A 6 34.12 -5.83 -4.82
C THR A 6 34.75 -7.15 -4.33
N SER A 7 34.12 -7.78 -3.31
CA SER A 7 34.63 -8.98 -2.66
C SER A 7 34.02 -10.24 -3.28
N LEU A 8 34.83 -11.06 -3.94
CA LEU A 8 34.40 -12.31 -4.54
C LEU A 8 34.33 -13.42 -3.48
N ASN A 9 33.16 -14.07 -3.37
CA ASN A 9 32.93 -15.20 -2.44
C ASN A 9 33.40 -14.96 -1.00
N ARG A 10 33.25 -13.71 -0.52
CA ARG A 10 33.68 -13.30 0.81
C ARG A 10 32.86 -12.11 1.29
N GLN A 11 32.53 -12.13 2.60
CA GLN A 11 32.01 -10.96 3.30
C GLN A 11 32.66 -10.88 4.70
N GLY A 12 33.46 -9.84 4.91
CA GLY A 12 34.23 -9.71 6.14
C GLY A 12 35.20 -10.89 6.36
N ASN A 13 35.02 -11.63 7.46
CA ASN A 13 35.79 -12.81 7.81
C ASN A 13 35.29 -14.10 7.16
N ASP A 14 34.06 -14.09 6.69
CA ASP A 14 33.39 -15.26 6.11
C ASP A 14 33.84 -15.48 4.66
N ARG A 15 34.26 -16.70 4.33
CA ARG A 15 34.79 -17.08 3.02
C ARG A 15 34.11 -18.33 2.48
N GLY A 16 33.89 -18.35 1.18
CA GLY A 16 33.28 -19.49 0.47
C GLY A 16 32.23 -19.03 -0.51
N THR A 17 31.84 -19.89 -1.43
CA THR A 17 30.81 -19.57 -2.46
C THR A 17 29.44 -19.26 -1.87
N GLN A 18 29.13 -19.73 -0.67
CA GLN A 18 27.92 -19.37 0.07
C GLN A 18 27.86 -17.90 0.47
N TYR A 19 29.01 -17.19 0.51
CA TYR A 19 29.10 -15.78 0.80
C TYR A 19 29.27 -14.90 -0.45
N ARG A 20 28.99 -15.47 -1.63
CA ARG A 20 28.90 -14.67 -2.84
C ARG A 20 27.75 -13.68 -2.76
N THR A 21 27.89 -12.55 -3.39
CA THR A 21 26.86 -11.52 -3.43
C THR A 21 26.28 -11.38 -4.81
N GLY A 22 24.99 -11.16 -4.89
CA GLY A 22 24.29 -11.04 -6.15
C GLY A 22 22.96 -10.33 -6.05
N ILE A 23 22.46 -9.96 -7.20
CA ILE A 23 21.09 -9.46 -7.40
C ILE A 23 20.39 -10.49 -8.30
N TYR A 24 19.34 -11.10 -7.75
CA TYR A 24 18.56 -12.11 -8.45
C TYR A 24 17.18 -11.53 -8.75
N TYR A 25 16.94 -11.23 -10.02
CA TYR A 25 15.70 -10.57 -10.46
C TYR A 25 14.64 -11.60 -10.87
N VAL A 26 13.39 -11.30 -10.61
CA VAL A 26 12.21 -12.09 -11.04
C VAL A 26 11.73 -11.59 -12.40
N ASP A 27 11.64 -10.28 -12.56
CA ASP A 27 11.21 -9.64 -13.77
C ASP A 27 12.40 -9.18 -14.61
N LYS A 28 12.40 -9.52 -15.92
CA LYS A 28 13.42 -9.06 -16.86
C LYS A 28 13.42 -7.54 -17.06
N GLU A 29 12.31 -6.89 -16.82
CA GLU A 29 12.16 -5.43 -16.89
C GLU A 29 12.98 -4.70 -15.82
N ASP A 30 13.32 -5.36 -14.72
CA ASP A 30 14.20 -4.81 -13.68
C ASP A 30 15.67 -4.73 -14.12
N LEU A 31 16.08 -5.52 -15.11
CA LEU A 31 17.49 -5.64 -15.49
C LEU A 31 18.14 -4.31 -15.94
N PRO A 32 17.49 -3.42 -16.70
CA PRO A 32 18.06 -2.10 -17.04
C PRO A 32 18.31 -1.25 -15.79
N VAL A 33 17.37 -1.24 -14.84
CA VAL A 33 17.48 -0.49 -13.58
C VAL A 33 18.64 -1.03 -12.73
N ILE A 34 18.75 -2.35 -12.61
CA ILE A 34 19.84 -3.02 -11.89
C ILE A 34 21.19 -2.64 -12.50
N LYS A 35 21.34 -2.72 -13.83
CA LYS A 35 22.58 -2.37 -14.53
C LYS A 35 22.95 -0.91 -14.32
N GLN A 36 21.99 0.00 -14.41
CA GLN A 36 22.21 1.42 -14.17
C GLN A 36 22.67 1.68 -12.73
N ALA A 37 22.02 1.04 -11.75
CA ALA A 37 22.40 1.17 -10.34
C ALA A 37 23.83 0.67 -10.07
N ILE A 38 24.22 -0.47 -10.67
CA ILE A 38 25.59 -1.00 -10.57
C ILE A 38 26.59 -0.05 -11.24
N GLN A 39 26.28 0.51 -12.39
CA GLN A 39 27.14 1.48 -13.08
C GLN A 39 27.36 2.74 -12.22
N LEU A 40 26.32 3.29 -11.62
CA LEU A 40 26.42 4.43 -10.69
C LEU A 40 27.25 4.07 -9.44
N LEU A 41 27.06 2.85 -8.93
CA LEU A 41 27.79 2.36 -7.78
C LEU A 41 29.27 2.18 -8.10
N SER A 42 29.62 1.66 -9.29
CA SER A 42 30.99 1.38 -9.70
C SER A 42 31.88 2.62 -9.70
N ALA A 43 31.31 3.80 -9.94
CA ALA A 43 32.02 5.07 -9.86
C ALA A 43 32.55 5.41 -8.44
N GLN A 44 32.04 4.74 -7.42
CA GLN A 44 32.42 4.95 -6.01
C GLN A 44 33.55 4.00 -5.55
N TYR A 45 33.94 3.04 -6.40
CA TYR A 45 34.92 2.01 -6.07
C TYR A 45 36.11 2.06 -7.05
N LYS A 46 37.35 1.87 -6.50
CA LYS A 46 38.56 1.73 -7.32
C LYS A 46 38.72 0.34 -7.90
N THR A 47 38.10 -0.65 -7.25
CA THR A 47 38.13 -2.07 -7.66
C THR A 47 36.84 -2.42 -8.39
N PRO A 48 36.87 -3.27 -9.43
CA PRO A 48 35.68 -3.68 -10.13
C PRO A 48 34.63 -4.32 -9.19
N ILE A 49 33.36 -4.06 -9.46
CA ILE A 49 32.24 -4.72 -8.79
C ILE A 49 32.12 -6.14 -9.34
N VAL A 50 31.96 -7.11 -8.44
CA VAL A 50 31.88 -8.56 -8.76
C VAL A 50 30.54 -9.18 -8.39
N LEU A 51 29.51 -8.37 -8.28
CA LEU A 51 28.15 -8.85 -8.00
C LEU A 51 27.62 -9.74 -9.13
N GLU A 52 27.03 -10.88 -8.78
CA GLU A 52 26.25 -11.66 -9.73
C GLU A 52 24.94 -10.92 -10.06
N VAL A 53 24.55 -10.91 -11.34
CA VAL A 53 23.24 -10.43 -11.78
C VAL A 53 22.60 -11.53 -12.62
N LYS A 54 21.64 -12.23 -12.07
CA LYS A 54 21.03 -13.43 -12.69
C LYS A 54 19.51 -13.44 -12.46
N PRO A 55 18.74 -14.12 -13.33
CA PRO A 55 17.35 -14.41 -13.00
C PRO A 55 17.27 -15.31 -11.74
N LEU A 56 16.26 -15.09 -10.92
CA LEU A 56 15.94 -15.96 -9.78
C LEU A 56 15.30 -17.24 -10.32
N THR A 57 16.04 -18.33 -10.33
CA THR A 57 15.56 -19.63 -10.81
C THR A 57 15.08 -20.55 -9.69
N ASN A 58 15.55 -20.31 -8.47
CA ASN A 58 15.17 -21.06 -7.27
C ASN A 58 15.38 -20.21 -6.02
N PHE A 59 14.63 -20.52 -4.97
CA PHE A 59 14.76 -19.92 -3.65
C PHE A 59 14.57 -21.00 -2.59
N TYR A 60 15.52 -21.10 -1.70
CA TYR A 60 15.47 -22.03 -0.55
C TYR A 60 15.48 -21.20 0.73
N PRO A 61 14.43 -21.27 1.55
CA PRO A 61 14.44 -20.64 2.87
C PRO A 61 15.59 -21.20 3.70
N ALA A 62 16.24 -20.36 4.48
CA ALA A 62 17.18 -20.82 5.48
C ALA A 62 16.45 -21.65 6.56
N GLU A 63 17.20 -22.50 7.25
CA GLU A 63 16.68 -23.35 8.31
C GLU A 63 15.98 -22.53 9.41
N THR A 64 14.99 -23.13 10.05
CA THR A 64 14.15 -22.46 11.05
C THR A 64 14.96 -21.77 12.16
N TYR A 65 16.11 -22.33 12.55
CA TYR A 65 16.96 -21.73 13.58
C TYR A 65 17.71 -20.48 13.09
N HIS A 66 17.90 -20.31 11.77
CA HIS A 66 18.46 -19.10 11.16
C HIS A 66 17.42 -18.01 10.92
N GLN A 67 16.13 -18.37 10.83
CA GLN A 67 15.07 -17.38 10.70
C GLN A 67 15.00 -16.55 11.99
N ASP A 68 15.01 -15.21 11.84
CA ASP A 68 14.98 -14.25 12.97
C ASP A 68 16.09 -14.53 14.00
N TYR A 69 17.29 -14.93 13.53
CA TYR A 69 18.37 -15.40 14.38
C TYR A 69 18.76 -14.40 15.48
N LEU A 70 18.88 -13.11 15.15
CA LEU A 70 19.26 -12.10 16.14
C LEU A 70 18.14 -11.77 17.13
N ASP A 71 16.88 -11.94 16.76
CA ASP A 71 15.75 -11.79 17.68
C ASP A 71 15.73 -12.93 18.71
N LYS A 72 16.03 -14.15 18.25
CA LYS A 72 16.17 -15.34 19.11
C LYS A 72 17.46 -15.33 19.92
N ASN A 73 18.52 -14.70 19.42
CA ASN A 73 19.86 -14.65 20.00
C ASN A 73 20.40 -13.21 20.00
N PRO A 74 19.97 -12.34 20.94
CA PRO A 74 20.34 -10.93 20.94
C PRO A 74 21.86 -10.65 21.02
N GLY A 75 22.64 -11.60 21.53
CA GLY A 75 24.12 -11.57 21.56
C GLY A 75 24.79 -12.40 20.46
N GLY A 76 24.02 -12.86 19.47
CA GLY A 76 24.49 -13.71 18.40
C GLY A 76 25.44 -12.96 17.44
N TYR A 77 26.33 -13.72 16.80
CA TYR A 77 27.25 -13.16 15.80
C TYR A 77 26.49 -12.75 14.53
N CYS A 78 26.73 -11.54 14.07
CA CYS A 78 26.35 -11.06 12.76
C CYS A 78 27.50 -10.23 12.16
N HIS A 79 27.88 -10.52 10.93
CA HIS A 79 28.92 -9.75 10.21
C HIS A 79 28.44 -8.35 9.79
N ILE A 80 27.13 -8.10 9.84
CA ILE A 80 26.55 -6.80 9.53
C ILE A 80 26.51 -5.94 10.78
N ASN A 81 27.03 -4.72 10.69
CA ASN A 81 26.91 -3.75 11.79
C ASN A 81 25.43 -3.45 12.07
N PRO A 82 24.93 -3.66 13.31
CA PRO A 82 23.53 -3.40 13.66
C PRO A 82 23.02 -2.00 13.32
N ALA A 83 23.87 -0.98 13.32
CA ALA A 83 23.50 0.38 12.89
C ALA A 83 23.03 0.43 11.42
N LEU A 84 23.44 -0.54 10.59
CA LEU A 84 23.00 -0.62 9.20
C LEU A 84 21.58 -1.17 9.06
N PHE A 85 21.05 -1.90 10.04
CA PHE A 85 19.66 -2.37 10.01
C PHE A 85 18.68 -1.20 10.07
N GLU A 86 18.94 -0.22 10.93
CA GLU A 86 18.09 0.97 11.01
C GLU A 86 18.16 1.80 9.73
N MET A 87 19.36 1.92 9.15
CA MET A 87 19.52 2.60 7.86
C MET A 87 18.79 1.86 6.73
N ALA A 88 18.87 0.54 6.69
CA ALA A 88 18.16 -0.29 5.69
C ALA A 88 16.64 -0.19 5.87
N ARG A 89 16.15 -0.22 7.12
CA ARG A 89 14.75 -0.04 7.44
C ARG A 89 14.23 1.32 6.94
N LYS A 90 14.98 2.40 7.17
CA LYS A 90 14.63 3.74 6.67
C LYS A 90 14.69 3.85 5.15
N ALA A 91 15.70 3.24 4.52
CA ALA A 91 15.86 3.24 3.07
C ALA A 91 14.75 2.45 2.36
N ASN A 92 14.28 1.37 2.97
CA ASN A 92 13.24 0.48 2.45
C ASN A 92 11.86 0.81 3.03
N ALA A 93 11.75 1.80 3.92
CA ALA A 93 10.46 2.25 4.37
C ALA A 93 9.64 2.68 3.14
N PRO A 94 8.40 2.22 3.00
CA PRO A 94 7.54 2.67 1.93
C PRO A 94 7.57 4.20 1.94
N LYS A 95 7.95 4.83 0.84
CA LYS A 95 7.80 6.28 0.72
C LYS A 95 6.32 6.55 0.91
N ALA A 96 5.99 7.31 1.94
CA ALA A 96 4.62 7.72 2.16
C ALA A 96 4.11 8.33 0.85
N LYS A 97 3.17 7.65 0.21
CA LYS A 97 2.56 8.16 -1.01
C LYS A 97 1.78 9.40 -0.60
N VAL A 98 2.18 10.55 -1.11
CA VAL A 98 1.45 11.79 -0.89
C VAL A 98 0.27 11.77 -1.84
N TYR A 99 -0.92 11.60 -1.29
CA TYR A 99 -2.15 11.68 -2.04
C TYR A 99 -2.56 13.13 -2.16
N GLN A 100 -3.03 13.53 -3.33
CA GLN A 100 -3.49 14.88 -3.61
C GLN A 100 -4.67 14.82 -4.56
N LYS A 101 -5.66 15.67 -4.32
CA LYS A 101 -6.77 15.87 -5.24
C LYS A 101 -6.27 16.49 -6.53
N ALA A 102 -6.62 15.92 -7.66
CA ALA A 102 -6.39 16.54 -8.95
C ALA A 102 -7.27 17.81 -9.12
N ASP A 103 -6.86 18.70 -10.02
CA ASP A 103 -7.68 19.87 -10.38
C ASP A 103 -9.01 19.45 -11.05
N ASP A 104 -10.00 20.34 -11.02
CA ASP A 104 -11.35 20.06 -11.53
C ASP A 104 -11.37 19.63 -13.00
N ALA A 105 -10.52 20.24 -13.84
CA ALA A 105 -10.45 19.89 -15.26
C ALA A 105 -9.91 18.48 -15.48
N THR A 106 -8.97 18.05 -14.67
CA THR A 106 -8.42 16.68 -14.67
C THR A 106 -9.46 15.70 -14.16
N LEU A 107 -10.16 15.99 -13.05
CA LEU A 107 -11.23 15.14 -12.53
C LEU A 107 -12.35 14.93 -13.56
N ARG A 108 -12.78 15.99 -14.26
CA ARG A 108 -13.80 15.87 -15.33
C ARG A 108 -13.38 15.01 -16.51
N LYS A 109 -12.08 14.88 -16.76
CA LYS A 109 -11.55 14.01 -17.83
C LYS A 109 -11.38 12.58 -17.36
N LYS A 110 -11.04 12.39 -16.08
CA LYS A 110 -10.73 11.07 -15.49
C LYS A 110 -11.99 10.31 -15.09
N LEU A 111 -12.96 11.01 -14.50
CA LEU A 111 -14.17 10.44 -13.94
C LEU A 111 -15.30 10.39 -14.96
N SER A 112 -16.19 9.40 -14.85
CA SER A 112 -17.47 9.43 -15.55
C SER A 112 -18.32 10.60 -15.06
N ALA A 113 -19.38 10.95 -15.81
CA ALA A 113 -20.30 12.00 -15.40
C ALA A 113 -20.97 11.70 -14.04
N GLU A 114 -21.29 10.44 -13.78
CA GLU A 114 -21.87 9.98 -12.53
C GLU A 114 -20.88 10.04 -11.38
N GLN A 115 -19.68 9.47 -11.55
CA GLN A 115 -18.59 9.52 -10.56
C GLN A 115 -18.25 10.96 -10.18
N TYR A 116 -18.19 11.87 -11.17
CA TYR A 116 -17.97 13.29 -10.90
C TYR A 116 -19.14 13.91 -10.13
N ALA A 117 -20.38 13.61 -10.52
CA ALA A 117 -21.57 14.13 -9.83
C ALA A 117 -21.61 13.66 -8.37
N VAL A 118 -21.34 12.40 -8.11
CA VAL A 118 -21.31 11.85 -6.74
C VAL A 118 -20.19 12.48 -5.93
N THR A 119 -18.95 12.39 -6.38
CA THR A 119 -17.79 12.81 -5.59
C THR A 119 -17.68 14.32 -5.40
N GLN A 120 -18.10 15.12 -6.41
CA GLN A 120 -17.89 16.58 -6.42
C GLN A 120 -19.18 17.39 -6.25
N LYS A 121 -20.36 16.78 -6.42
CA LYS A 121 -21.66 17.46 -6.35
C LYS A 121 -22.64 16.83 -5.37
N ASN A 122 -22.17 15.86 -4.57
CA ASN A 122 -22.95 15.15 -3.56
C ASN A 122 -24.20 14.48 -4.15
N ALA A 123 -24.11 13.97 -5.38
CA ALA A 123 -25.15 13.14 -5.97
C ALA A 123 -25.11 11.73 -5.35
N THR A 124 -26.15 10.95 -5.58
CA THR A 124 -26.27 9.56 -5.13
C THR A 124 -26.42 8.65 -6.35
N GLU A 125 -25.66 7.58 -6.40
CA GLU A 125 -25.82 6.50 -7.40
C GLU A 125 -27.10 5.71 -7.14
N PRO A 126 -27.69 5.09 -8.18
CA PRO A 126 -28.82 4.19 -7.98
C PRO A 126 -28.42 2.96 -7.15
N ALA A 127 -29.25 2.61 -6.17
CA ALA A 127 -29.06 1.41 -5.37
C ALA A 127 -29.03 0.15 -6.26
N PHE A 128 -28.17 -0.82 -5.93
CA PHE A 128 -27.98 -2.09 -6.66
C PHE A 128 -27.47 -1.95 -8.11
N HIS A 129 -27.03 -0.76 -8.51
CA HIS A 129 -26.54 -0.49 -9.87
C HIS A 129 -25.11 0.10 -9.86
N ASN A 130 -24.53 0.32 -8.69
CA ASN A 130 -23.13 0.75 -8.58
C ASN A 130 -22.18 -0.45 -8.66
N GLU A 131 -20.91 -0.18 -9.01
CA GLU A 131 -19.94 -1.20 -9.39
C GLU A 131 -19.61 -2.19 -8.25
N TYR A 132 -19.58 -1.71 -6.99
CA TYR A 132 -19.04 -2.50 -5.87
C TYR A 132 -20.07 -2.93 -4.81
N TRP A 133 -21.35 -2.70 -5.01
CA TRP A 133 -22.37 -3.09 -4.02
C TRP A 133 -22.32 -4.60 -3.71
N ASN A 134 -22.10 -5.44 -4.73
CA ASN A 134 -22.02 -6.91 -4.63
C ASN A 134 -20.60 -7.46 -4.85
N GLU A 135 -19.55 -6.66 -4.59
CA GLU A 135 -18.17 -7.10 -4.72
C GLU A 135 -17.70 -7.79 -3.43
N HIS A 136 -17.18 -9.03 -3.54
CA HIS A 136 -16.76 -9.88 -2.41
C HIS A 136 -15.29 -10.31 -2.51
N ARG A 137 -14.59 -9.95 -3.58
CA ARG A 137 -13.15 -10.26 -3.70
C ARG A 137 -12.34 -9.53 -2.63
N PRO A 138 -11.25 -10.13 -2.11
CA PRO A 138 -10.31 -9.41 -1.27
C PRO A 138 -9.71 -8.21 -2.00
N GLY A 139 -9.74 -7.05 -1.36
CA GLY A 139 -9.22 -5.83 -1.99
C GLY A 139 -9.24 -4.63 -1.06
N ILE A 140 -8.73 -3.52 -1.59
CA ILE A 140 -8.68 -2.21 -0.94
C ILE A 140 -9.53 -1.24 -1.76
N TYR A 141 -10.43 -0.54 -1.09
CA TYR A 141 -11.25 0.52 -1.68
C TYR A 141 -10.54 1.85 -1.51
N VAL A 142 -10.38 2.58 -2.61
CA VAL A 142 -9.63 3.83 -2.64
C VAL A 142 -10.53 5.00 -3.03
N ASP A 143 -10.16 6.21 -2.60
CA ASP A 143 -10.78 7.44 -3.11
C ASP A 143 -10.44 7.59 -4.60
N ILE A 144 -11.44 7.49 -5.47
CA ILE A 144 -11.28 7.59 -6.92
C ILE A 144 -10.65 8.90 -7.40
N THR A 145 -10.73 9.97 -6.59
CA THR A 145 -10.19 11.29 -6.92
C THR A 145 -8.70 11.40 -6.62
N THR A 146 -8.20 10.64 -5.63
CA THR A 146 -6.82 10.73 -5.15
C THR A 146 -6.05 9.41 -5.26
N GLY A 147 -6.75 8.27 -5.27
CA GLY A 147 -6.18 6.93 -5.14
C GLY A 147 -5.72 6.59 -3.71
N GLU A 148 -6.19 7.35 -2.69
CA GLU A 148 -5.88 7.09 -1.29
C GLU A 148 -6.71 5.91 -0.76
N PRO A 149 -6.08 4.88 -0.13
CA PRO A 149 -6.80 3.77 0.50
C PRO A 149 -7.70 4.25 1.63
N LEU A 150 -8.99 3.90 1.59
CA LEU A 150 -9.97 4.32 2.59
C LEU A 150 -10.56 3.15 3.37
N PHE A 151 -10.91 2.04 2.68
CA PHE A 151 -11.53 0.87 3.29
C PHE A 151 -10.89 -0.43 2.80
N VAL A 152 -11.12 -1.53 3.53
CA VAL A 152 -10.69 -2.88 3.16
C VAL A 152 -11.87 -3.83 3.09
N SER A 153 -11.78 -4.82 2.21
CA SER A 153 -12.84 -5.82 2.00
C SER A 153 -13.20 -6.64 3.25
N THR A 154 -12.27 -6.78 4.21
CA THR A 154 -12.54 -7.48 5.49
C THR A 154 -13.51 -6.73 6.40
N ASP A 155 -13.65 -5.43 6.19
CA ASP A 155 -14.60 -4.58 6.93
C ASP A 155 -15.89 -4.31 6.16
N LYS A 156 -15.96 -4.77 4.89
CA LYS A 156 -17.18 -4.75 4.08
C LYS A 156 -18.17 -5.82 4.54
N PHE A 157 -19.45 -5.50 4.50
CA PHE A 157 -20.52 -6.45 4.78
C PHE A 157 -21.74 -6.17 3.90
N ASP A 158 -22.58 -7.17 3.77
CA ASP A 158 -23.86 -7.03 3.04
C ASP A 158 -24.92 -6.42 3.97
N SER A 159 -25.26 -5.17 3.70
CA SER A 159 -26.28 -4.43 4.44
C SER A 159 -27.67 -4.52 3.80
N GLY A 160 -27.75 -5.02 2.56
CA GLY A 160 -28.99 -5.06 1.78
C GLY A 160 -29.48 -3.71 1.27
N CYS A 161 -28.73 -2.61 1.49
CA CYS A 161 -29.15 -1.26 1.07
C CYS A 161 -28.86 -0.96 -0.42
N GLY A 162 -28.01 -1.77 -1.07
CA GLY A 162 -27.66 -1.61 -2.48
C GLY A 162 -26.45 -0.74 -2.74
N TRP A 163 -25.68 -0.39 -1.70
CA TRP A 163 -24.38 0.29 -1.77
C TRP A 163 -23.33 -0.46 -0.96
N PRO A 164 -22.04 -0.33 -1.30
CA PRO A 164 -20.94 -0.88 -0.50
C PRO A 164 -21.03 -0.37 0.93
N SER A 165 -21.03 -1.27 1.91
CA SER A 165 -21.19 -0.93 3.32
C SER A 165 -20.02 -1.45 4.14
N PHE A 166 -19.42 -0.57 4.95
CA PHE A 166 -18.25 -0.86 5.77
C PHE A 166 -18.51 -0.58 7.24
N SER A 167 -17.92 -1.40 8.11
CA SER A 167 -18.01 -1.22 9.56
C SER A 167 -17.04 -0.13 10.08
N GLN A 168 -15.96 0.12 9.38
CA GLN A 168 -14.95 1.13 9.70
C GLN A 168 -14.04 1.44 8.52
N PRO A 169 -13.42 2.63 8.48
CA PRO A 169 -12.31 2.93 7.54
C PRO A 169 -11.01 2.29 8.03
N ILE A 170 -9.99 2.22 7.13
CA ILE A 170 -8.62 1.76 7.46
C ILE A 170 -8.05 2.58 8.62
N GLN A 171 -8.24 3.89 8.60
CA GLN A 171 -7.88 4.83 9.66
C GLN A 171 -8.93 5.93 9.74
N LYS A 172 -9.31 6.30 10.94
CA LYS A 172 -10.37 7.32 11.16
C LYS A 172 -10.02 8.71 10.64
N ASP A 173 -8.74 9.03 10.58
CA ASP A 173 -8.24 10.32 10.11
C ASP A 173 -8.20 10.46 8.57
N LEU A 174 -8.50 9.41 7.82
CA LEU A 174 -8.64 9.45 6.37
C LEU A 174 -10.00 9.97 5.90
N ILE A 175 -10.98 10.00 6.78
CA ILE A 175 -12.32 10.47 6.50
C ILE A 175 -12.68 11.69 7.34
N ALA A 176 -13.59 12.50 6.82
CA ALA A 176 -14.20 13.63 7.52
C ALA A 176 -15.71 13.43 7.56
N GLU A 177 -16.29 13.64 8.75
CA GLU A 177 -17.73 13.60 8.96
C GLU A 177 -18.30 15.00 8.99
N LYS A 178 -19.40 15.24 8.26
CA LYS A 178 -20.11 16.51 8.24
C LYS A 178 -21.60 16.27 8.47
N LYS A 179 -22.24 17.19 9.20
CA LYS A 179 -23.70 17.17 9.33
C LYS A 179 -24.35 17.52 7.99
N ASP A 180 -25.18 16.64 7.49
CA ASP A 180 -26.02 16.85 6.31
C ASP A 180 -27.46 17.05 6.72
N THR A 181 -28.06 18.17 6.32
CA THR A 181 -29.48 18.51 6.57
C THR A 181 -30.30 18.60 5.29
N SER A 182 -29.76 18.11 4.16
CA SER A 182 -30.44 18.09 2.89
C SER A 182 -31.68 17.16 2.89
N HIS A 183 -32.55 17.35 1.95
CA HIS A 183 -33.77 16.54 1.76
C HIS A 183 -34.67 16.39 2.99
N GLY A 184 -34.59 17.33 3.93
CA GLY A 184 -35.42 17.31 5.15
C GLY A 184 -34.98 16.23 6.19
N MET A 185 -33.83 15.61 6.00
CA MET A 185 -33.24 14.61 6.90
C MET A 185 -32.06 15.19 7.67
N ILE A 186 -31.73 14.58 8.79
CA ILE A 186 -30.47 14.86 9.52
C ILE A 186 -29.63 13.60 9.44
N ARG A 187 -28.50 13.67 8.72
CA ARG A 187 -27.59 12.56 8.52
C ARG A 187 -26.15 13.00 8.79
N THR A 188 -25.24 12.06 8.89
CA THR A 188 -23.79 12.31 8.93
C THR A 188 -23.19 11.93 7.57
N GLU A 189 -22.82 12.94 6.78
CA GLU A 189 -22.10 12.74 5.52
C GLU A 189 -20.65 12.32 5.81
N VAL A 190 -20.15 11.35 5.03
CA VAL A 190 -18.75 10.93 5.02
C VAL A 190 -18.07 11.47 3.77
N ARG A 191 -16.88 12.04 3.94
CA ARG A 191 -16.04 12.54 2.85
C ARG A 191 -14.62 12.03 3.01
N SER A 192 -13.90 11.80 1.91
CA SER A 192 -12.46 11.60 2.00
C SER A 192 -11.78 12.90 2.46
N LYS A 193 -10.81 12.79 3.36
CA LYS A 193 -10.16 13.98 3.92
C LYS A 193 -9.25 14.67 2.91
N THR A 194 -8.50 13.90 2.14
CA THR A 194 -7.54 14.42 1.14
C THR A 194 -8.25 14.91 -0.12
N GLY A 195 -9.21 14.14 -0.62
CA GLY A 195 -9.92 14.44 -1.87
C GLY A 195 -11.10 15.39 -1.69
N ASP A 196 -11.60 15.56 -0.45
CA ASP A 196 -12.90 16.19 -0.17
C ASP A 196 -14.00 15.64 -1.09
N ALA A 197 -13.90 14.34 -1.42
CA ALA A 197 -14.88 13.63 -2.22
C ALA A 197 -16.03 13.16 -1.33
N HIS A 198 -17.27 13.38 -1.77
CA HIS A 198 -18.43 12.79 -1.11
C HIS A 198 -18.37 11.27 -1.28
N LEU A 199 -18.39 10.54 -0.18
CA LEU A 199 -18.36 9.08 -0.17
C LEU A 199 -19.75 8.51 0.09
N GLY A 200 -20.49 9.07 1.04
CA GLY A 200 -21.79 8.58 1.44
C GLY A 200 -22.22 9.09 2.81
N HIS A 201 -22.83 8.23 3.62
CA HIS A 201 -23.35 8.58 4.95
C HIS A 201 -23.08 7.47 5.98
N VAL A 202 -22.98 7.85 7.25
CA VAL A 202 -22.89 6.92 8.38
C VAL A 202 -24.26 6.73 9.03
N PHE A 203 -24.57 5.48 9.33
CA PHE A 203 -25.77 5.03 10.03
C PHE A 203 -25.42 4.20 11.27
N THR A 204 -26.36 4.05 12.21
CA THR A 204 -26.15 3.33 13.48
C THR A 204 -26.78 1.92 13.46
N ASP A 205 -26.98 1.37 12.27
CA ASP A 205 -27.60 0.07 12.01
C ASP A 205 -26.58 -0.98 11.52
N GLY A 206 -25.29 -0.75 11.75
CA GLY A 206 -24.21 -1.67 11.42
C GLY A 206 -24.10 -2.87 12.38
N PRO A 207 -23.16 -3.80 12.10
CA PRO A 207 -22.92 -4.97 12.92
C PRO A 207 -22.50 -4.58 14.34
N LYS A 208 -23.26 -5.01 15.35
CA LYS A 208 -23.02 -4.66 16.77
C LYS A 208 -21.66 -5.13 17.28
N GLU A 209 -21.20 -6.29 16.82
CA GLU A 209 -19.91 -6.87 17.14
C GLU A 209 -18.73 -6.07 16.54
N LYS A 210 -18.98 -5.21 15.56
CA LYS A 210 -18.00 -4.30 14.93
C LYS A 210 -18.22 -2.82 15.30
N GLY A 211 -18.94 -2.55 16.37
CA GLY A 211 -19.16 -1.18 16.86
C GLY A 211 -20.47 -0.53 16.46
N GLY A 212 -21.33 -1.23 15.69
CA GLY A 212 -22.70 -0.82 15.37
C GLY A 212 -22.84 0.30 14.34
N LEU A 213 -21.75 0.72 13.70
CA LEU A 213 -21.77 1.72 12.64
C LEU A 213 -21.78 1.05 11.26
N ARG A 214 -22.46 1.68 10.31
CA ARG A 214 -22.44 1.36 8.91
C ARG A 214 -22.11 2.61 8.12
N SER A 215 -20.94 2.62 7.50
CA SER A 215 -20.57 3.62 6.51
C SER A 215 -20.98 3.11 5.14
N GLU A 216 -21.84 3.85 4.46
CA GLU A 216 -22.38 3.54 3.16
C GLU A 216 -21.70 4.40 2.11
N GLU A 217 -21.03 3.77 1.15
CA GLU A 217 -20.16 4.44 0.21
C GLU A 217 -20.69 4.37 -1.22
N HIS A 218 -20.58 5.45 -1.98
CA HIS A 218 -21.12 5.52 -3.33
C HIS A 218 -20.07 5.22 -4.42
N THR A 219 -18.85 5.75 -4.30
CA THR A 219 -17.83 5.58 -5.35
C THR A 219 -16.47 5.26 -4.76
N SER A 220 -16.09 3.99 -4.83
CA SER A 220 -14.76 3.50 -4.44
C SER A 220 -14.22 2.58 -5.54
N GLU A 221 -12.90 2.52 -5.69
CA GLU A 221 -12.21 1.55 -6.56
C GLU A 221 -11.51 0.48 -5.72
N LEU A 222 -11.50 -0.73 -6.24
CA LEU A 222 -10.70 -1.86 -5.72
C LEU A 222 -9.25 -1.78 -6.22
#